data_355889e2e9adc3cb11d116c8e791e156
#
_entry.id   355889e2e9adc3cb11d116c8e791e156
#
_cell.length_a   1.000
_cell.length_b   1.000
_cell.length_c   1.000
_cell.angle_alpha   90.00
_cell.angle_beta   90.00
_cell.angle_gamma   90.00
#
_symmetry.space_group_name_H-M   'P 1'
#
loop_
_entity.id
_entity.type
_entity.pdbx_description
1 polymer ?
#
loop_
_entity_poly.entity_id
_entity_poly.type
_entity_poly.pdbx_seq_one_letter_code
_entity_poly.pdbx_strand_id
1 'polypeptide(L)'
;MSKHQFTDIRVAIEPDNPSIQRLEFKCIKCGNCKTVCTDYIGVCGTYDLKATGDKPICINCGQCANVCPADSITEKIEAYQVMAEIRDEDKIVIFSTSPSVRIALGEEFGMPDGSFVEGKMVALLRRLGADYVLDTNFAADMTIVEEAVSYTHLTLPTTSR
;
A
#
# COMPACT_ATOMS: atom_id res chain seq x y z
N MET A 1 -19.50 3.84 -25.55
CA MET A 1 -18.84 3.71 -24.24
C MET A 1 -19.50 4.68 -23.28
N SER A 2 -20.40 4.22 -22.42
CA SER A 2 -21.08 5.07 -21.44
C SER A 2 -20.05 5.43 -20.35
N LYS A 3 -19.67 6.71 -20.32
CA LYS A 3 -18.89 7.25 -19.22
C LYS A 3 -19.79 7.24 -17.99
N HIS A 4 -19.62 6.27 -17.09
CA HIS A 4 -20.15 6.38 -15.75
C HIS A 4 -19.48 7.59 -15.10
N GLN A 5 -20.16 8.72 -15.15
CA GLN A 5 -19.73 9.93 -14.45
C GLN A 5 -19.99 9.69 -12.97
N PHE A 6 -18.93 9.48 -12.20
CA PHE A 6 -18.98 9.81 -10.79
C PHE A 6 -19.42 11.27 -10.68
N THR A 7 -20.61 11.49 -10.16
CA THR A 7 -21.13 12.83 -9.93
C THR A 7 -20.39 13.57 -8.81
N ASP A 8 -19.69 12.83 -7.95
CA ASP A 8 -18.86 13.43 -6.89
C ASP A 8 -17.53 13.93 -7.49
N ILE A 9 -17.17 15.14 -7.16
CA ILE A 9 -15.89 15.76 -7.49
C ILE A 9 -14.72 15.09 -6.76
N ARG A 10 -14.99 14.28 -5.74
CA ARG A 10 -14.02 13.61 -4.90
C ARG A 10 -13.78 12.17 -5.36
N VAL A 11 -12.60 11.62 -5.09
CA VAL A 11 -12.39 10.17 -5.24
C VAL A 11 -13.27 9.43 -4.23
N ALA A 12 -13.88 8.32 -4.65
CA ALA A 12 -14.60 7.46 -3.73
C ALA A 12 -13.60 6.70 -2.83
N ILE A 13 -13.87 6.67 -1.52
CA ILE A 13 -13.11 5.90 -0.52
C ILE A 13 -14.14 5.11 0.27
N GLU A 14 -13.99 3.80 0.28
CA GLU A 14 -14.87 2.93 1.06
C GLU A 14 -14.56 3.07 2.56
N PRO A 15 -15.56 2.95 3.44
CA PRO A 15 -15.37 3.06 4.88
C PRO A 15 -14.40 2.02 5.47
N ASP A 16 -14.34 0.85 4.83
CA ASP A 16 -13.47 -0.28 5.17
C ASP A 16 -12.15 -0.29 4.41
N ASN A 17 -11.82 0.78 3.67
CA ASN A 17 -10.55 0.88 2.97
C ASN A 17 -9.37 0.63 3.93
N PRO A 18 -8.44 -0.29 3.63
CA PRO A 18 -7.40 -0.69 4.57
C PRO A 18 -6.28 0.35 4.72
N SER A 19 -6.11 1.25 3.75
CA SER A 19 -4.91 2.09 3.66
C SER A 19 -5.16 3.56 3.94
N ILE A 20 -6.31 4.08 3.50
CA ILE A 20 -6.63 5.51 3.58
C ILE A 20 -8.01 5.74 4.18
N GLN A 21 -8.17 6.92 4.76
CA GLN A 21 -9.44 7.39 5.30
C GLN A 21 -9.67 8.85 4.93
N ARG A 22 -10.94 9.27 4.93
CA ARG A 22 -11.30 10.67 4.74
C ARG A 22 -11.93 11.25 6.00
N LEU A 23 -11.42 12.40 6.40
CA LEU A 23 -11.99 13.25 7.44
C LEU A 23 -12.94 14.25 6.77
N GLU A 24 -14.22 13.92 6.74
CA GLU A 24 -15.23 14.70 5.97
C GLU A 24 -15.29 16.17 6.36
N PHE A 25 -15.09 16.48 7.66
CA PHE A 25 -15.14 17.85 8.17
C PHE A 25 -13.98 18.74 7.69
N LYS A 26 -12.86 18.15 7.23
CA LYS A 26 -11.73 18.87 6.65
C LYS A 26 -11.85 19.07 5.14
N CYS A 27 -12.73 18.34 4.48
CA CYS A 27 -12.79 18.29 3.02
C CYS A 27 -13.31 19.58 2.42
N ILE A 28 -12.47 20.29 1.67
CA ILE A 28 -12.85 21.52 0.92
C ILE A 28 -13.41 21.26 -0.49
N LYS A 29 -13.57 20.01 -0.87
CA LYS A 29 -14.12 19.57 -2.17
C LYS A 29 -13.39 20.15 -3.39
N CYS A 30 -12.04 20.23 -3.32
CA CYS A 30 -11.22 20.78 -4.42
C CYS A 30 -11.09 19.87 -5.65
N GLY A 31 -11.33 18.56 -5.51
CA GLY A 31 -11.27 17.60 -6.62
C GLY A 31 -9.87 17.00 -6.90
N ASN A 32 -8.79 17.50 -6.29
CA ASN A 32 -7.43 17.04 -6.57
C ASN A 32 -7.25 15.53 -6.39
N CYS A 33 -7.90 14.95 -5.38
CA CYS A 33 -7.85 13.51 -5.11
C CYS A 33 -8.45 12.68 -6.27
N LYS A 34 -9.50 13.18 -6.91
CA LYS A 34 -10.11 12.52 -8.08
C LYS A 34 -9.22 12.69 -9.30
N THR A 35 -8.71 13.88 -9.54
CA THR A 35 -7.81 14.17 -10.66
C THR A 35 -6.58 13.27 -10.60
N VAL A 36 -5.89 13.16 -9.47
CA VAL A 36 -4.72 12.29 -9.38
C VAL A 36 -5.07 10.82 -9.62
N CYS A 37 -6.19 10.34 -9.09
CA CYS A 37 -6.61 8.96 -9.26
C CYS A 37 -7.03 8.63 -10.70
N THR A 38 -7.71 9.57 -11.38
CA THR A 38 -8.24 9.38 -12.72
C THR A 38 -7.20 9.64 -13.81
N ASP A 39 -6.47 10.74 -13.71
CA ASP A 39 -5.68 11.25 -14.82
C ASP A 39 -4.20 10.84 -14.71
N TYR A 40 -3.67 10.72 -13.50
CA TYR A 40 -2.26 10.38 -13.29
C TYR A 40 -2.04 8.89 -12.98
N ILE A 41 -2.84 8.32 -12.07
CA ILE A 41 -2.73 6.91 -11.72
C ILE A 41 -3.57 6.04 -12.68
N GLY A 42 -4.66 6.59 -13.24
CA GLY A 42 -5.49 5.94 -14.23
C GLY A 42 -6.48 4.90 -13.68
N VAL A 43 -6.52 4.67 -12.38
CA VAL A 43 -7.37 3.62 -11.77
C VAL A 43 -8.84 3.87 -12.00
N CYS A 44 -9.33 5.05 -11.63
CA CYS A 44 -10.76 5.39 -11.76
C CYS A 44 -11.21 5.58 -13.21
N GLY A 45 -10.30 5.71 -14.17
CA GLY A 45 -10.58 5.86 -15.60
C GLY A 45 -10.53 4.57 -16.39
N THR A 46 -9.85 3.55 -15.86
CA THR A 46 -9.52 2.32 -16.59
C THR A 46 -10.51 1.19 -16.33
N TYR A 47 -11.05 1.09 -15.12
CA TYR A 47 -11.87 -0.03 -14.72
C TYR A 47 -13.38 0.23 -14.95
N ASP A 48 -14.07 -0.80 -15.46
CA ASP A 48 -15.53 -0.79 -15.57
C ASP A 48 -16.15 -1.09 -14.19
N LEU A 49 -16.65 -0.06 -13.55
CA LEU A 49 -17.26 -0.17 -12.22
C LEU A 49 -18.54 -1.02 -12.19
N LYS A 50 -19.20 -1.21 -13.34
CA LYS A 50 -20.36 -2.12 -13.41
C LYS A 50 -19.94 -3.55 -13.09
N ALA A 51 -18.75 -3.96 -13.51
CA ALA A 51 -18.22 -5.28 -13.21
C ALA A 51 -17.98 -5.50 -11.71
N THR A 52 -17.78 -4.41 -10.96
CA THR A 52 -17.55 -4.44 -9.50
C THR A 52 -18.78 -4.07 -8.68
N GLY A 53 -19.95 -3.90 -9.33
CA GLY A 53 -21.17 -3.47 -8.66
C GLY A 53 -21.10 -2.02 -8.16
N ASP A 54 -20.52 -1.14 -8.97
CA ASP A 54 -20.26 0.28 -8.69
C ASP A 54 -19.33 0.55 -7.49
N LYS A 55 -18.62 -0.46 -7.03
CA LYS A 55 -17.60 -0.27 -5.98
C LYS A 55 -16.31 0.31 -6.57
N PRO A 56 -15.74 1.33 -5.95
CA PRO A 56 -14.47 1.88 -6.40
C PRO A 56 -13.34 0.84 -6.26
N ILE A 57 -12.47 0.77 -7.25
CA ILE A 57 -11.28 -0.06 -7.19
C ILE A 57 -10.13 0.81 -6.67
N CYS A 58 -9.72 0.59 -5.43
CA CYS A 58 -8.58 1.25 -4.84
C CYS A 58 -7.36 0.31 -4.88
N ILE A 59 -6.22 0.79 -5.40
CA ILE A 59 -4.95 0.06 -5.40
C ILE A 59 -4.05 0.40 -4.23
N ASN A 60 -4.56 1.14 -3.25
CA ASN A 60 -3.87 1.52 -2.02
C ASN A 60 -2.55 2.30 -2.22
N CYS A 61 -2.46 3.08 -3.30
CA CYS A 61 -1.23 3.82 -3.64
C CYS A 61 -1.00 5.09 -2.81
N GLY A 62 -1.99 5.59 -2.06
CA GLY A 62 -1.87 6.75 -1.18
C GLY A 62 -1.81 8.13 -1.88
N GLN A 63 -1.74 8.21 -3.21
CA GLN A 63 -1.53 9.47 -3.91
C GLN A 63 -2.63 10.51 -3.68
N CYS A 64 -3.85 10.08 -3.42
CA CYS A 64 -4.94 10.99 -3.06
C CYS A 64 -4.73 11.69 -1.70
N ALA A 65 -4.00 11.07 -0.76
CA ALA A 65 -3.59 11.71 0.48
C ALA A 65 -2.49 12.76 0.21
N ASN A 66 -1.46 12.42 -0.58
CA ASN A 66 -0.36 13.33 -0.91
C ASN A 66 -0.81 14.63 -1.57
N VAL A 67 -1.86 14.61 -2.40
CA VAL A 67 -2.36 15.81 -3.10
C VAL A 67 -3.46 16.55 -2.36
N CYS A 68 -3.83 16.12 -1.16
CA CYS A 68 -4.91 16.72 -0.40
C CYS A 68 -4.42 17.98 0.35
N PRO A 69 -4.77 19.21 -0.10
CA PRO A 69 -4.23 20.42 0.51
C PRO A 69 -4.82 20.74 1.88
N ALA A 70 -5.88 20.00 2.26
CA ALA A 70 -6.58 20.19 3.54
C ALA A 70 -6.35 19.04 4.51
N ASP A 71 -5.44 18.12 4.21
CA ASP A 71 -5.19 16.90 5.01
C ASP A 71 -6.49 16.19 5.40
N SER A 72 -7.47 16.22 4.48
CA SER A 72 -8.75 15.54 4.65
C SER A 72 -8.62 14.05 4.37
N ILE A 73 -7.74 13.67 3.46
CA ILE A 73 -7.40 12.27 3.20
C ILE A 73 -6.05 12.01 3.84
N THR A 74 -6.02 11.00 4.69
CA THR A 74 -4.81 10.55 5.40
C THR A 74 -4.71 9.05 5.31
N GLU A 75 -3.51 8.52 5.53
CA GLU A 75 -3.29 7.10 5.77
C GLU A 75 -3.97 6.66 7.07
N LYS A 76 -4.34 5.40 7.14
CA LYS A 76 -4.77 4.78 8.39
C LYS A 76 -3.56 4.38 9.22
N ILE A 77 -3.51 4.90 10.43
CA ILE A 77 -2.45 4.59 11.39
C ILE A 77 -2.90 3.38 12.22
N GLU A 78 -2.33 2.22 11.93
CA GLU A 78 -2.62 0.96 12.62
C GLU A 78 -1.58 0.62 13.71
N ALA A 79 -0.64 1.52 13.99
CA ALA A 79 0.43 1.30 14.95
C ALA A 79 -0.07 0.89 16.34
N TYR A 80 -1.19 1.46 16.80
CA TYR A 80 -1.78 1.10 18.10
C TYR A 80 -2.33 -0.32 18.12
N GLN A 81 -2.93 -0.76 17.01
CA GLN A 81 -3.45 -2.11 16.87
C GLN A 81 -2.29 -3.11 16.85
N VAL A 82 -1.26 -2.85 16.04
CA VAL A 82 -0.04 -3.67 15.97
C VAL A 82 0.61 -3.77 17.35
N MET A 83 0.73 -2.66 18.08
CA MET A 83 1.29 -2.68 19.43
C MET A 83 0.45 -3.45 20.45
N ALA A 84 -0.87 -3.53 20.25
CA ALA A 84 -1.73 -4.38 21.07
C ALA A 84 -1.51 -5.86 20.77
N GLU A 85 -1.40 -6.22 19.48
CA GLU A 85 -1.12 -7.60 19.04
C GLU A 85 0.25 -8.09 19.52
N ILE A 86 1.27 -7.23 19.50
CA ILE A 86 2.63 -7.55 20.02
C ILE A 86 2.60 -7.90 21.52
N ARG A 87 1.66 -7.36 22.27
CA ARG A 87 1.53 -7.61 23.72
C ARG A 87 0.72 -8.85 24.07
N ASP A 88 0.10 -9.45 23.09
CA ASP A 88 -0.70 -10.67 23.25
C ASP A 88 0.23 -11.90 23.17
N GLU A 89 0.46 -12.53 24.32
CA GLU A 89 1.38 -13.68 24.44
C GLU A 89 0.90 -14.93 23.69
N ASP A 90 -0.39 -14.97 23.31
CA ASP A 90 -0.97 -16.09 22.56
C ASP A 90 -0.74 -15.94 21.03
N LYS A 91 -0.09 -14.86 20.57
CA LYS A 91 0.11 -14.55 19.16
C LYS A 91 1.57 -14.57 18.77
N ILE A 92 1.83 -15.10 17.60
CA ILE A 92 3.12 -14.97 16.92
C ILE A 92 3.07 -13.76 16.00
N VAL A 93 3.95 -12.79 16.23
CA VAL A 93 4.01 -11.56 15.46
C VAL A 93 5.13 -11.62 14.43
N ILE A 94 4.77 -11.55 13.16
CA ILE A 94 5.69 -11.62 12.03
C ILE A 94 5.67 -10.29 11.28
N PHE A 95 6.83 -9.66 11.13
CA PHE A 95 7.01 -8.49 10.28
C PHE A 95 7.62 -8.88 8.94
N SER A 96 7.03 -8.39 7.86
CA SER A 96 7.64 -8.40 6.53
C SER A 96 8.02 -6.96 6.16
N THR A 97 9.28 -6.74 5.84
CA THR A 97 9.80 -5.38 5.61
C THR A 97 9.86 -5.05 4.12
N SER A 98 9.39 -3.85 3.76
CA SER A 98 9.59 -3.33 2.40
C SER A 98 11.06 -2.92 2.19
N PRO A 99 11.63 -3.13 0.99
CA PRO A 99 13.01 -2.75 0.68
C PRO A 99 13.32 -1.27 0.90
N SER A 100 12.39 -0.36 0.64
CA SER A 100 12.58 1.09 0.80
C SER A 100 12.69 1.53 2.27
N VAL A 101 12.10 0.81 3.20
CA VAL A 101 12.05 1.19 4.63
C VAL A 101 13.47 1.20 5.24
N ARG A 102 14.38 0.36 4.77
CA ARG A 102 15.77 0.31 5.25
C ARG A 102 16.59 1.57 4.97
N ILE A 103 16.11 2.44 4.07
CA ILE A 103 16.69 3.75 3.78
C ILE A 103 15.86 4.84 4.45
N ALA A 104 14.55 4.88 4.22
CA ALA A 104 13.66 5.89 4.79
C ALA A 104 13.75 5.96 6.33
N LEU A 105 13.92 4.83 7.00
CA LEU A 105 14.08 4.78 8.45
C LEU A 105 15.33 5.52 8.93
N GLY A 106 16.44 5.45 8.18
CA GLY A 106 17.66 6.19 8.49
C GLY A 106 17.45 7.69 8.41
N GLU A 107 16.82 8.15 7.37
CA GLU A 107 16.50 9.57 7.13
C GLU A 107 15.55 10.12 8.21
N GLU A 108 14.51 9.35 8.58
CA GLU A 108 13.57 9.72 9.63
C GLU A 108 14.26 9.91 11.00
N PHE A 109 15.32 9.15 11.30
CA PHE A 109 16.14 9.32 12.50
C PHE A 109 17.33 10.28 12.33
N GLY A 110 17.30 11.12 11.30
CA GLY A 110 18.28 12.18 11.07
C GLY A 110 19.67 11.70 10.65
N MET A 111 19.75 10.50 10.10
CA MET A 111 20.98 10.02 9.46
C MET A 111 21.14 10.67 8.08
N PRO A 112 22.35 10.70 7.51
CA PRO A 112 22.56 11.21 6.16
C PRO A 112 21.64 10.52 5.14
N ASP A 113 21.18 11.29 4.14
CA ASP A 113 20.32 10.81 3.07
C ASP A 113 20.94 9.56 2.39
N GLY A 114 20.10 8.56 2.13
CA GLY A 114 20.54 7.29 1.54
C GLY A 114 21.23 6.33 2.52
N SER A 115 21.26 6.62 3.82
CA SER A 115 21.86 5.72 4.81
C SER A 115 21.14 4.38 4.87
N PHE A 116 21.89 3.29 4.66
CA PHE A 116 21.36 1.93 4.69
C PHE A 116 21.37 1.37 6.11
N VAL A 117 20.18 1.14 6.68
CA VAL A 117 20.02 0.80 8.11
C VAL A 117 19.35 -0.56 8.35
N GLU A 118 19.47 -1.51 7.44
CA GLU A 118 18.78 -2.81 7.50
C GLU A 118 18.97 -3.53 8.84
N GLY A 119 20.19 -3.69 9.30
CA GLY A 119 20.48 -4.36 10.58
C GLY A 119 19.87 -3.63 11.78
N LYS A 120 19.87 -2.30 11.76
CA LYS A 120 19.22 -1.47 12.80
C LYS A 120 17.70 -1.61 12.75
N MET A 121 17.12 -1.65 11.57
CA MET A 121 15.68 -1.88 11.35
C MET A 121 15.24 -3.23 11.93
N VAL A 122 15.94 -4.30 11.59
CA VAL A 122 15.65 -5.65 12.12
C VAL A 122 15.78 -5.66 13.64
N ALA A 123 16.85 -5.06 14.19
CA ALA A 123 17.04 -4.96 15.64
C ALA A 123 15.93 -4.16 16.33
N LEU A 124 15.46 -3.09 15.69
CA LEU A 124 14.34 -2.29 16.19
C LEU A 124 13.06 -3.13 16.27
N LEU A 125 12.68 -3.80 15.19
CA LEU A 125 11.46 -4.61 15.13
C LEU A 125 11.48 -5.74 16.18
N ARG A 126 12.62 -6.41 16.35
CA ARG A 126 12.79 -7.42 17.40
C ARG A 126 12.66 -6.84 18.80
N ARG A 127 13.19 -5.63 19.04
CA ARG A 127 13.06 -4.95 20.35
C ARG A 127 11.62 -4.49 20.61
N LEU A 128 10.83 -4.21 19.56
CA LEU A 128 9.41 -3.90 19.68
C LEU A 128 8.58 -5.14 20.02
N GLY A 129 9.13 -6.35 19.84
CA GLY A 129 8.45 -7.59 20.18
C GLY A 129 8.10 -8.48 18.99
N ALA A 130 8.76 -8.27 17.84
CA ALA A 130 8.61 -9.19 16.70
C ALA A 130 9.23 -10.54 17.00
N ASP A 131 8.47 -11.61 16.82
CA ASP A 131 9.00 -12.98 16.88
C ASP A 131 9.84 -13.29 15.65
N TYR A 132 9.36 -12.86 14.49
CA TYR A 132 10.06 -13.03 13.22
C TYR A 132 10.08 -11.73 12.43
N VAL A 133 11.21 -11.48 11.77
CA VAL A 133 11.36 -10.38 10.80
C VAL A 133 11.82 -10.99 9.48
N LEU A 134 10.95 -10.92 8.47
CA LEU A 134 11.19 -11.47 7.14
C LEU A 134 11.63 -10.36 6.19
N ASP A 135 12.62 -10.68 5.35
CA ASP A 135 13.09 -9.79 4.31
C ASP A 135 12.35 -10.07 2.99
N THR A 136 11.68 -9.04 2.47
CA THR A 136 10.99 -9.13 1.17
C THR A 136 11.96 -9.38 0.02
N ASN A 137 13.23 -8.95 0.10
CA ASN A 137 14.23 -9.27 -0.93
C ASN A 137 14.51 -10.78 -0.97
N PHE A 138 14.64 -11.42 0.18
CA PHE A 138 14.81 -12.88 0.25
C PHE A 138 13.59 -13.60 -0.35
N ALA A 139 12.38 -13.13 -0.02
CA ALA A 139 11.15 -13.68 -0.59
C ALA A 139 11.09 -13.48 -2.12
N ALA A 140 11.55 -12.33 -2.62
CA ALA A 140 11.62 -12.06 -4.05
C ALA A 140 12.63 -13.00 -4.76
N ASP A 141 13.79 -13.24 -4.17
CA ASP A 141 14.78 -14.18 -4.72
C ASP A 141 14.22 -15.60 -4.77
N MET A 142 13.52 -16.03 -3.72
CA MET A 142 12.82 -17.32 -3.73
C MET A 142 11.75 -17.40 -4.82
N THR A 143 10.96 -16.35 -4.99
CA THR A 143 9.94 -16.27 -6.03
C THR A 143 10.56 -16.40 -7.42
N ILE A 144 11.70 -15.72 -7.67
CA ILE A 144 12.40 -15.83 -8.95
C ILE A 144 12.83 -17.28 -9.21
N VAL A 145 13.36 -17.97 -8.22
CA VAL A 145 13.78 -19.38 -8.37
C VAL A 145 12.60 -20.28 -8.67
N GLU A 146 11.50 -20.16 -7.92
CA GLU A 146 10.30 -20.97 -8.09
C GLU A 146 9.59 -20.69 -9.42
N GLU A 147 9.47 -19.42 -9.79
CA GLU A 147 8.87 -19.03 -11.05
C GLU A 147 9.72 -19.45 -12.26
N ALA A 148 11.04 -19.36 -12.16
CA ALA A 148 11.92 -19.83 -13.22
C ALA A 148 11.77 -21.35 -13.45
N VAL A 149 11.66 -22.13 -12.38
CA VAL A 149 11.39 -23.57 -12.47
C VAL A 149 10.01 -23.81 -13.09
N SER A 150 8.99 -23.13 -12.61
CA SER A 150 7.63 -23.23 -13.13
C SER A 150 7.55 -22.85 -14.61
N TYR A 151 8.20 -21.75 -15.01
CA TYR A 151 8.24 -21.29 -16.40
C TYR A 151 8.94 -22.29 -17.34
N THR A 152 9.99 -22.95 -16.88
CA THR A 152 10.73 -23.94 -17.67
C THR A 152 9.97 -25.26 -17.82
N HIS A 153 9.11 -25.61 -16.87
CA HIS A 153 8.38 -26.88 -16.86
C HIS A 153 6.90 -26.76 -17.28
N LEU A 154 6.29 -25.58 -17.16
CA LEU A 154 4.94 -25.31 -17.60
C LEU A 154 4.98 -24.58 -18.94
N THR A 155 4.50 -25.21 -20.00
CA THR A 155 4.22 -24.49 -21.24
C THR A 155 3.03 -23.57 -20.98
N LEU A 156 3.28 -22.26 -20.93
CA LEU A 156 2.20 -21.28 -20.96
C LEU A 156 1.40 -21.50 -22.26
N PRO A 157 0.05 -21.51 -22.19
CA PRO A 157 -0.76 -21.59 -23.39
C PRO A 157 -0.44 -20.35 -24.24
N THR A 158 0.38 -20.53 -25.26
CA THR A 158 0.57 -19.52 -26.28
C THR A 158 -0.74 -19.45 -27.02
N THR A 159 -1.49 -18.37 -26.82
CA THR A 159 -2.60 -18.06 -27.71
C THR A 159 -2.04 -17.87 -29.10
N SER A 160 -2.15 -18.92 -29.94
CA SER A 160 -1.98 -18.76 -31.37
C SER A 160 -3.03 -17.74 -31.84
N ARG A 161 -2.56 -16.64 -32.37
CA ARG A 161 -3.39 -15.71 -33.11
C ARG A 161 -3.81 -16.36 -34.43
#